data_e1585eb534fe80dc28dcfd12c345eed0
#
_entry.id   e1585eb534fe80dc28dcfd12c345eed0
#
_cell.length_a   1.000
_cell.length_b   1.000
_cell.length_c   1.000
_cell.angle_alpha   90.00
_cell.angle_beta   90.00
_cell.angle_gamma   90.00
#
_symmetry.space_group_name_H-M   'P 1'
#
loop_
_entity.id
_entity.type
_entity.pdbx_description
1 polymer ?
#
loop_
_entity_poly.entity_id
_entity_poly.type
_entity_poly.pdbx_seq_one_letter_code
_entity_poly.pdbx_strand_id
1 'polypeptide(L)'
;MIYADELILKPTEIADLEQLFQFQLDEEAGYLAAFMPKSPADKTAYLEKMTSALNNPAIHTRTIWMNGNIVGSVAKYEMEGNAEITYWIDKPFWGKGIATKALQTFLMVETARPIFGRIAFDNFGSQRVLEKCGFEKVGNDRGFANARQTEIEEFVYQLR
;
A
#
# COMPACT_ATOMS: atom_id res chain seq x y z
N MET A 1 24.22 20.19 -12.56
CA MET A 1 24.02 19.69 -11.19
C MET A 1 22.83 18.74 -11.16
N ILE A 2 23.02 17.59 -10.56
CA ILE A 2 21.94 16.62 -10.40
C ILE A 2 21.39 16.75 -8.98
N TYR A 3 20.10 17.00 -8.87
CA TYR A 3 19.41 17.04 -7.58
C TYR A 3 18.86 15.66 -7.25
N ALA A 4 19.00 15.25 -6.01
CA ALA A 4 18.35 14.04 -5.54
C ALA A 4 16.82 14.24 -5.59
N ASP A 5 16.10 13.19 -5.95
CA ASP A 5 14.63 13.21 -5.91
C ASP A 5 14.17 13.42 -4.47
N GLU A 6 13.23 14.34 -4.30
CA GLU A 6 12.66 14.65 -2.99
C GLU A 6 11.39 13.80 -2.79
N LEU A 7 11.44 12.88 -1.84
CA LEU A 7 10.30 12.08 -1.44
C LEU A 7 9.79 12.57 -0.08
N ILE A 8 8.50 12.92 -0.02
CA ILE A 8 7.86 13.43 1.19
C ILE A 8 6.59 12.63 1.44
N LEU A 9 6.36 12.24 2.69
CA LEU A 9 5.10 11.67 3.14
C LEU A 9 4.30 12.77 3.85
N LYS A 10 3.06 12.97 3.43
CA LYS A 10 2.14 13.92 4.08
C LYS A 10 0.88 13.18 4.50
N PRO A 11 0.24 13.56 5.62
CA PRO A 11 -1.07 13.02 5.94
C PRO A 11 -1.99 13.14 4.74
N THR A 12 -2.70 12.06 4.42
CA THR A 12 -3.60 12.04 3.27
C THR A 12 -4.77 12.98 3.51
N GLU A 13 -5.06 13.82 2.53
CA GLU A 13 -6.18 14.75 2.55
C GLU A 13 -7.28 14.27 1.58
N ILE A 14 -8.50 14.73 1.79
CA ILE A 14 -9.63 14.39 0.90
C ILE A 14 -9.31 14.78 -0.55
N ALA A 15 -8.63 15.91 -0.75
CA ALA A 15 -8.23 16.35 -2.09
C ALA A 15 -7.29 15.37 -2.81
N ASP A 16 -6.58 14.50 -2.08
CA ASP A 16 -5.66 13.53 -2.67
C ASP A 16 -6.40 12.30 -3.22
N LEU A 17 -7.59 12.01 -2.73
CA LEU A 17 -8.30 10.75 -2.98
C LEU A 17 -8.64 10.53 -4.45
N GLU A 18 -8.96 11.59 -5.19
CA GLU A 18 -9.28 11.48 -6.62
C GLU A 18 -8.10 10.87 -7.39
N GLN A 19 -6.91 11.37 -7.17
CA GLN A 19 -5.72 10.90 -7.87
C GLN A 19 -5.32 9.50 -7.41
N LEU A 20 -5.42 9.22 -6.11
CA LEU A 20 -5.15 7.89 -5.58
C LEU A 20 -6.15 6.87 -6.13
N PHE A 21 -7.41 7.26 -6.30
CA PHE A 21 -8.41 6.42 -6.96
C PHE A 21 -8.00 6.07 -8.39
N GLN A 22 -7.53 7.06 -9.16
CA GLN A 22 -7.09 6.83 -10.54
C GLN A 22 -5.95 5.81 -10.62
N PHE A 23 -5.01 5.86 -9.68
CA PHE A 23 -3.86 4.95 -9.67
C PHE A 23 -4.30 3.48 -9.57
N GLN A 24 -5.30 3.18 -8.77
CA GLN A 24 -5.72 1.80 -8.54
C GLN A 24 -6.58 1.23 -9.67
N LEU A 25 -6.91 2.03 -10.68
CA LEU A 25 -7.62 1.56 -11.88
C LEU A 25 -6.71 0.85 -12.88
N ASP A 26 -5.39 0.95 -12.74
CA ASP A 26 -4.45 0.25 -13.60
C ASP A 26 -4.65 -1.27 -13.48
N GLU A 27 -4.90 -1.94 -14.60
CA GLU A 27 -5.23 -3.37 -14.61
C GLU A 27 -4.08 -4.25 -14.15
N GLU A 28 -2.84 -3.94 -14.57
CA GLU A 28 -1.68 -4.71 -14.15
C GLU A 28 -1.41 -4.56 -12.65
N ALA A 29 -1.49 -3.34 -12.14
CA ALA A 29 -1.34 -3.06 -10.72
C ALA A 29 -2.41 -3.78 -9.89
N GLY A 30 -3.66 -3.73 -10.35
CA GLY A 30 -4.77 -4.44 -9.70
C GLY A 30 -4.57 -5.95 -9.72
N TYR A 31 -4.12 -6.50 -10.84
CA TYR A 31 -3.83 -7.93 -10.96
C TYR A 31 -2.76 -8.37 -9.95
N LEU A 32 -1.66 -7.61 -9.84
CA LEU A 32 -0.58 -7.93 -8.91
C LEU A 32 -1.00 -7.77 -7.45
N ALA A 33 -1.81 -6.76 -7.14
CA ALA A 33 -2.35 -6.57 -5.80
C ALA A 33 -3.33 -7.70 -5.44
N ALA A 34 -4.02 -8.24 -6.42
CA ALA A 34 -4.91 -9.40 -6.35
C ALA A 34 -6.15 -9.22 -5.49
N PHE A 35 -6.00 -8.88 -4.22
CA PHE A 35 -7.09 -8.78 -3.25
C PHE A 35 -7.77 -7.41 -3.31
N MET A 36 -8.22 -7.06 -4.50
CA MET A 36 -8.89 -5.80 -4.79
C MET A 36 -10.35 -5.84 -4.36
N PRO A 37 -11.00 -4.65 -4.19
CA PRO A 37 -12.45 -4.60 -4.04
C PRO A 37 -13.15 -5.29 -5.20
N LYS A 38 -14.37 -5.75 -4.97
CA LYS A 38 -15.17 -6.44 -6.00
C LYS A 38 -15.42 -5.54 -7.22
N SER A 39 -15.60 -4.24 -6.98
CA SER A 39 -15.83 -3.24 -8.04
C SER A 39 -14.84 -2.07 -7.88
N PRO A 40 -13.59 -2.25 -8.30
CA PRO A 40 -12.56 -1.23 -8.07
C PRO A 40 -12.81 0.07 -8.83
N ALA A 41 -13.65 0.06 -9.87
CA ALA A 41 -14.02 1.26 -10.62
C ALA A 41 -15.16 2.05 -9.99
N ASP A 42 -15.76 1.54 -8.91
CA ASP A 42 -16.82 2.25 -8.18
C ASP A 42 -16.21 3.38 -7.33
N LYS A 43 -16.16 4.57 -7.93
CA LYS A 43 -15.56 5.75 -7.31
C LYS A 43 -16.28 6.16 -6.03
N THR A 44 -17.60 6.11 -6.04
CA THR A 44 -18.41 6.48 -4.86
C THR A 44 -18.06 5.59 -3.68
N ALA A 45 -18.02 4.27 -3.89
CA ALA A 45 -17.66 3.32 -2.84
C ALA A 45 -16.22 3.54 -2.35
N TYR A 46 -15.28 3.81 -3.28
CA TYR A 46 -13.89 4.12 -2.93
C TYR A 46 -13.80 5.37 -2.04
N LEU A 47 -14.45 6.45 -2.44
CA LEU A 47 -14.40 7.71 -1.70
C LEU A 47 -15.03 7.58 -0.32
N GLU A 48 -16.15 6.87 -0.20
CA GLU A 48 -16.78 6.60 1.09
C GLU A 48 -15.86 5.82 2.02
N LYS A 49 -15.27 4.75 1.53
CA LYS A 49 -14.35 3.90 2.29
C LYS A 49 -13.13 4.68 2.75
N MET A 50 -12.51 5.45 1.86
CA MET A 50 -11.30 6.19 2.18
C MET A 50 -11.57 7.38 3.09
N THR A 51 -12.69 8.07 2.92
CA THR A 51 -13.09 9.15 3.83
C THR A 51 -13.32 8.60 5.24
N SER A 52 -13.98 7.46 5.36
CA SER A 52 -14.15 6.77 6.64
C SER A 52 -12.80 6.42 7.27
N ALA A 53 -11.86 5.89 6.46
CA ALA A 53 -10.52 5.56 6.93
C ALA A 53 -9.77 6.80 7.45
N LEU A 54 -9.87 7.93 6.77
CA LEU A 54 -9.23 9.18 7.21
C LEU A 54 -9.79 9.70 8.54
N ASN A 55 -11.03 9.35 8.87
CA ASN A 55 -11.66 9.74 10.13
C ASN A 55 -11.45 8.71 11.24
N ASN A 56 -10.79 7.59 10.96
CA ASN A 56 -10.54 6.54 11.96
C ASN A 56 -9.16 6.75 12.58
N PRO A 57 -9.07 7.03 13.90
CA PRO A 57 -7.77 7.28 14.54
C PRO A 57 -6.85 6.05 14.59
N ALA A 58 -7.36 4.85 14.37
CA ALA A 58 -6.55 3.62 14.30
C ALA A 58 -5.91 3.42 12.93
N ILE A 59 -6.29 4.21 11.94
CA ILE A 59 -5.75 4.13 10.57
C ILE A 59 -4.89 5.36 10.31
N HIS A 60 -3.64 5.13 9.91
CA HIS A 60 -2.71 6.22 9.59
C HIS A 60 -2.34 6.14 8.11
N THR A 61 -2.81 7.08 7.32
CA THR A 61 -2.58 7.11 5.87
C THR A 61 -1.70 8.30 5.51
N ARG A 62 -0.71 8.04 4.65
CA ARG A 62 0.17 9.08 4.12
C ARG A 62 0.15 9.04 2.60
N THR A 63 0.07 10.21 1.99
CA THR A 63 0.24 10.37 0.55
C THR A 63 1.72 10.53 0.26
N ILE A 64 2.21 9.83 -0.74
CA ILE A 64 3.61 9.88 -1.16
C ILE A 64 3.75 10.93 -2.24
N TRP A 65 4.55 11.94 -1.97
CA TRP A 65 4.86 13.02 -2.91
C TRP A 65 6.31 12.88 -3.38
N MET A 66 6.51 13.02 -4.69
CA MET A 66 7.84 13.00 -5.29
C MET A 66 7.97 14.22 -6.18
N ASN A 67 8.91 15.11 -5.85
CA ASN A 67 9.16 16.34 -6.62
C ASN A 67 7.86 17.14 -6.86
N GLY A 68 7.00 17.23 -5.86
CA GLY A 68 5.75 17.99 -5.92
C GLY A 68 4.58 17.28 -6.59
N ASN A 69 4.72 16.00 -6.92
CA ASN A 69 3.64 15.20 -7.53
C ASN A 69 3.26 14.02 -6.64
N ILE A 70 1.97 13.71 -6.60
CA ILE A 70 1.50 12.51 -5.91
C ILE A 70 1.88 11.27 -6.73
N VAL A 71 2.55 10.32 -6.10
CA VAL A 71 2.99 9.08 -6.77
C VAL A 71 2.46 7.81 -6.10
N GLY A 72 1.78 7.94 -4.97
CA GLY A 72 1.23 6.79 -4.27
C GLY A 72 0.79 7.10 -2.87
N SER A 73 0.57 6.05 -2.09
CA SER A 73 0.19 6.15 -0.69
C SER A 73 0.75 4.97 0.11
N VAL A 74 0.85 5.17 1.42
CA VAL A 74 1.21 4.13 2.38
C VAL A 74 0.31 4.29 3.60
N ALA A 75 -0.13 3.18 4.19
CA ALA A 75 -1.05 3.23 5.31
C ALA A 75 -0.82 2.09 6.30
N LYS A 76 -1.11 2.38 7.56
CA LYS A 76 -1.26 1.38 8.61
C LYS A 76 -2.75 1.30 8.95
N TYR A 77 -3.27 0.09 9.00
CA TYR A 77 -4.63 -0.19 9.47
C TYR A 77 -4.60 -1.36 10.44
N GLU A 78 -5.74 -1.73 10.98
CA GLU A 78 -5.83 -2.86 11.90
C GLU A 78 -6.73 -3.93 11.32
N MET A 79 -6.34 -5.18 11.48
CA MET A 79 -7.10 -6.35 11.08
C MET A 79 -6.96 -7.42 12.16
N GLU A 80 -8.09 -7.84 12.70
CA GLU A 80 -8.14 -8.87 13.75
C GLU A 80 -7.20 -8.57 14.93
N GLY A 81 -7.10 -7.29 15.30
CA GLY A 81 -6.27 -6.84 16.43
C GLY A 81 -4.80 -6.64 16.10
N ASN A 82 -4.39 -6.84 14.85
CA ASN A 82 -3.01 -6.68 14.42
C ASN A 82 -2.84 -5.44 13.55
N ALA A 83 -1.69 -4.76 13.69
CA ALA A 83 -1.31 -3.68 12.80
C ALA A 83 -0.87 -4.27 11.45
N GLU A 84 -1.42 -3.73 10.37
CA GLU A 84 -1.13 -4.14 9.00
C GLU A 84 -0.65 -2.94 8.20
N ILE A 85 0.28 -3.18 7.28
CA ILE A 85 0.79 -2.15 6.37
C ILE A 85 0.28 -2.42 4.95
N THR A 86 -0.04 -1.35 4.24
CA THR A 86 -0.35 -1.43 2.81
C THR A 86 0.25 -0.21 2.11
N TYR A 87 0.55 -0.35 0.83
CA TYR A 87 1.04 0.76 0.03
C TYR A 87 0.69 0.56 -1.43
N TRP A 88 0.67 1.65 -2.18
CA TRP A 88 0.39 1.65 -3.61
C TRP A 88 1.27 2.70 -4.29
N ILE A 89 1.96 2.30 -5.34
CA ILE A 89 2.77 3.20 -6.17
C ILE A 89 2.19 3.22 -7.56
N ASP A 90 1.99 4.40 -8.12
CA ASP A 90 1.53 4.54 -9.49
C ASP A 90 2.52 3.88 -10.46
N LYS A 91 2.00 3.12 -11.41
CA LYS A 91 2.80 2.26 -12.29
C LYS A 91 3.99 2.93 -12.97
N PRO A 92 3.88 4.18 -13.51
CA PRO A 92 5.04 4.83 -14.13
C PRO A 92 6.24 5.01 -13.19
N PHE A 93 6.01 4.91 -11.89
CA PHE A 93 7.06 5.10 -10.88
C PHE A 93 7.62 3.80 -10.31
N TRP A 94 7.21 2.65 -10.86
CA TRP A 94 7.76 1.36 -10.45
C TRP A 94 9.23 1.22 -10.85
N GLY A 95 9.96 0.37 -10.12
CA GLY A 95 11.36 0.06 -10.41
C GLY A 95 12.34 1.17 -10.06
N LYS A 96 11.93 2.15 -9.27
CA LYS A 96 12.77 3.31 -8.89
C LYS A 96 13.10 3.34 -7.39
N GLY A 97 12.72 2.31 -6.64
CA GLY A 97 12.98 2.25 -5.20
C GLY A 97 12.07 3.13 -4.36
N ILE A 98 11.02 3.71 -4.94
CA ILE A 98 10.12 4.64 -4.24
C ILE A 98 9.36 3.92 -3.13
N ALA A 99 8.81 2.73 -3.40
CA ALA A 99 8.06 1.98 -2.39
C ALA A 99 8.93 1.65 -1.19
N THR A 100 10.15 1.21 -1.41
CA THR A 100 11.10 0.88 -0.34
C THR A 100 11.41 2.11 0.52
N LYS A 101 11.73 3.24 -0.12
CA LYS A 101 12.05 4.47 0.59
C LYS A 101 10.84 5.02 1.35
N ALA A 102 9.67 4.99 0.73
CA ALA A 102 8.43 5.44 1.37
C ALA A 102 8.10 4.59 2.59
N LEU A 103 8.21 3.27 2.47
CA LEU A 103 7.94 2.37 3.59
C LEU A 103 8.96 2.56 4.71
N GLN A 104 10.24 2.67 4.41
CA GLN A 104 11.27 2.96 5.41
C GLN A 104 10.98 4.27 6.15
N THR A 105 10.62 5.31 5.42
CA THR A 105 10.30 6.61 6.00
C THR A 105 9.05 6.53 6.87
N PHE A 106 8.02 5.83 6.41
CA PHE A 106 6.78 5.65 7.17
C PHE A 106 7.03 4.91 8.48
N LEU A 107 7.85 3.87 8.46
CA LEU A 107 8.15 3.06 9.65
C LEU A 107 8.96 3.82 10.71
N MET A 108 9.54 4.97 10.37
CA MET A 108 10.20 5.84 11.35
C MET A 108 9.19 6.59 12.20
N VAL A 109 7.98 6.82 11.70
CA VAL A 109 6.91 7.53 12.44
C VAL A 109 5.79 6.60 12.89
N GLU A 110 5.58 5.48 12.19
CA GLU A 110 4.63 4.47 12.61
C GLU A 110 5.33 3.45 13.51
N THR A 111 4.99 3.48 14.81
CA THR A 111 5.70 2.71 15.83
C THR A 111 5.00 1.43 16.26
N ALA A 112 3.80 1.15 15.74
CA ALA A 112 3.09 -0.09 16.07
C ALA A 112 3.95 -1.31 15.70
N ARG A 113 4.18 -2.20 16.68
CA ARG A 113 4.94 -3.46 16.50
C ARG A 113 4.27 -4.59 17.28
N PRO A 114 4.23 -5.82 16.79
CA PRO A 114 4.63 -6.16 15.42
C PRO A 114 3.70 -5.52 14.38
N ILE A 115 4.19 -5.33 13.16
CA ILE A 115 3.36 -4.88 12.04
C ILE A 115 3.52 -5.89 10.89
N PHE A 116 2.41 -6.18 10.22
CA PHE A 116 2.35 -7.25 9.21
C PHE A 116 2.12 -6.67 7.82
N GLY A 117 2.62 -7.36 6.81
CA GLY A 117 2.31 -7.09 5.41
C GLY A 117 1.84 -8.36 4.73
N ARG A 118 0.80 -8.26 3.92
CA ARG A 118 0.23 -9.40 3.20
C ARG A 118 0.38 -9.18 1.71
N ILE A 119 0.96 -10.15 1.02
CA ILE A 119 1.36 -10.02 -0.39
C ILE A 119 0.95 -11.27 -1.14
N ALA A 120 0.33 -11.10 -2.32
CA ALA A 120 0.06 -12.21 -3.23
C ALA A 120 1.36 -12.98 -3.51
N PHE A 121 1.25 -14.29 -3.59
CA PHE A 121 2.40 -15.21 -3.70
C PHE A 121 3.34 -14.88 -4.88
N ASP A 122 2.82 -14.29 -5.94
CA ASP A 122 3.57 -13.96 -7.16
C ASP A 122 3.87 -12.47 -7.33
N ASN A 123 3.57 -11.66 -6.33
CA ASN A 123 3.93 -10.24 -6.35
C ASN A 123 5.35 -10.06 -5.80
N PHE A 124 6.32 -10.45 -6.60
CA PHE A 124 7.72 -10.49 -6.20
C PHE A 124 8.29 -9.10 -5.87
N GLY A 125 7.81 -8.07 -6.57
CA GLY A 125 8.23 -6.69 -6.31
C GLY A 125 7.90 -6.24 -4.90
N SER A 126 6.67 -6.49 -4.47
CA SER A 126 6.23 -6.15 -3.10
C SER A 126 6.92 -7.00 -2.05
N GLN A 127 7.16 -8.27 -2.33
CA GLN A 127 7.92 -9.14 -1.41
C GLN A 127 9.32 -8.56 -1.16
N ARG A 128 10.00 -8.12 -2.21
CA ARG A 128 11.33 -7.51 -2.08
C ARG A 128 11.31 -6.20 -1.29
N VAL A 129 10.27 -5.38 -1.48
CA VAL A 129 10.10 -4.14 -0.73
C VAL A 129 10.01 -4.43 0.76
N LEU A 130 9.16 -5.38 1.15
CA LEU A 130 9.03 -5.76 2.57
C LEU A 130 10.33 -6.31 3.13
N GLU A 131 11.00 -7.20 2.40
CA GLU A 131 12.28 -7.79 2.83
C GLU A 131 13.36 -6.72 3.03
N LYS A 132 13.46 -5.76 2.10
CA LYS A 132 14.41 -4.64 2.22
C LYS A 132 14.11 -3.74 3.41
N CYS A 133 12.86 -3.69 3.86
CA CYS A 133 12.46 -2.92 5.03
C CYS A 133 12.55 -3.72 6.34
N GLY A 134 13.12 -4.93 6.29
CA GLY A 134 13.37 -5.73 7.49
C GLY A 134 12.26 -6.71 7.85
N PHE A 135 11.21 -6.81 7.03
CA PHE A 135 10.15 -7.79 7.27
C PHE A 135 10.62 -9.19 6.93
N GLU A 136 10.15 -10.15 7.71
CA GLU A 136 10.41 -11.57 7.49
C GLU A 136 9.11 -12.30 7.20
N LYS A 137 9.15 -13.26 6.27
CA LYS A 137 8.00 -14.10 5.98
C LYS A 137 7.74 -15.02 7.17
N VAL A 138 6.53 -14.96 7.73
CA VAL A 138 6.15 -15.75 8.91
C VAL A 138 5.06 -16.77 8.64
N GLY A 139 4.42 -16.72 7.46
CA GLY A 139 3.37 -17.67 7.14
C GLY A 139 2.74 -17.45 5.79
N ASN A 140 1.75 -18.25 5.53
CA ASN A 140 0.91 -18.14 4.33
C ASN A 140 -0.54 -18.17 4.75
N ASP A 141 -1.37 -17.61 3.89
CA ASP A 141 -2.81 -17.68 3.97
C ASP A 141 -3.35 -17.94 2.57
N ARG A 142 -4.64 -18.12 2.45
CA ARG A 142 -5.29 -18.37 1.16
C ARG A 142 -6.63 -17.66 1.16
N GLY A 143 -6.93 -16.98 0.07
CA GLY A 143 -8.18 -16.24 -0.05
C GLY A 143 -8.59 -16.02 -1.49
N PHE A 144 -9.85 -15.64 -1.68
CA PHE A 144 -10.38 -15.31 -2.99
C PHE A 144 -9.88 -13.93 -3.41
N ALA A 145 -9.16 -13.90 -4.53
CA ALA A 145 -8.62 -12.66 -5.09
C ALA A 145 -9.56 -12.13 -6.19
N ASN A 146 -10.25 -11.04 -5.92
CA ASN A 146 -11.21 -10.48 -6.87
C ASN A 146 -10.57 -10.18 -8.22
N ALA A 147 -9.35 -9.66 -8.24
CA ALA A 147 -8.66 -9.34 -9.49
C ALA A 147 -8.23 -10.58 -10.28
N ARG A 148 -8.16 -11.73 -9.65
CA ARG A 148 -7.77 -13.00 -10.26
C ARG A 148 -8.98 -13.92 -10.53
N GLN A 149 -10.11 -13.65 -9.90
CA GLN A 149 -11.34 -14.46 -9.96
C GLN A 149 -11.10 -15.92 -9.56
N THR A 150 -10.22 -16.14 -8.59
CA THR A 150 -9.90 -17.45 -8.04
C THR A 150 -9.25 -17.30 -6.67
N GLU A 151 -9.20 -18.38 -5.90
CA GLU A 151 -8.40 -18.40 -4.68
C GLU A 151 -6.92 -18.47 -5.03
N ILE A 152 -6.12 -17.70 -4.32
CA ILE A 152 -4.67 -17.73 -4.45
C ILE A 152 -4.01 -17.71 -3.07
N GLU A 153 -2.75 -18.09 -3.04
CA GLU A 153 -1.92 -18.03 -1.84
C GLU A 153 -1.45 -16.60 -1.59
N GLU A 154 -1.44 -16.23 -0.32
CA GLU A 154 -0.98 -14.94 0.17
C GLU A 154 0.14 -15.18 1.18
N PHE A 155 1.25 -14.48 1.06
CA PHE A 155 2.35 -14.56 2.02
C PHE A 155 2.17 -13.51 3.09
N VAL A 156 2.43 -13.89 4.34
CA VAL A 156 2.36 -13.00 5.50
C VAL A 156 3.77 -12.68 5.97
N TYR A 157 4.09 -11.40 6.02
CA TYR A 157 5.36 -10.87 6.49
C TYR A 157 5.17 -10.12 7.79
N GLN A 158 6.21 -10.10 8.62
CA GLN A 158 6.17 -9.44 9.93
C GLN A 158 7.43 -8.62 10.15
N LEU A 159 7.25 -7.41 10.65
CA LEU A 159 8.32 -6.60 11.23
C LEU A 159 8.06 -6.53 12.74
N ARG A 160 9.02 -6.98 13.52
CA ARG A 160 8.95 -7.00 14.99
C ARG A 160 9.25 -5.64 15.59
#